data_7b682ce2ba6ca8b72fb7768b729edf5b
#
_entry.id   7b682ce2ba6ca8b72fb7768b729edf5b
#
_cell.length_a   1.000
_cell.length_b   1.000
_cell.length_c   1.000
_cell.angle_alpha   90.00
_cell.angle_beta   90.00
_cell.angle_gamma   90.00
#
_symmetry.space_group_name_H-M   'P 1'
#
loop_
_entity.id
_entity.type
_entity.pdbx_description
1 polymer ?
#
loop_
_entity_poly.entity_id
_entity_poly.type
_entity_poly.pdbx_seq_one_letter_code
_entity_poly.pdbx_strand_id
1 'polypeptide(L)'
;MTPWRTFVAAGVLTAAAFAALVPVRHRVILTSDPANPVQVVRVDSRSLAGWKRPGWGVALSGPPAWGGAAEGFFLTVDRPAEAVVTAWPHFRQSLSIQPTAAVRPSTLAEEGDREAFRTWFVAILEQQAEALSPAWEPEQRDCAGLLRFAFREALASHTEAWRARVAFTAGPAGQDPSPSFGAAWRRGFPTPDGTQAFAKGAFLRRLSCVPLGRDLQLARPGDLIFFARGGARLQPDHAMAFVRPDLDSAPMLLYHTGPEGAGAARQPGEVRRARLDDLLHHPDPDFRPVPENPAFLGLYRWRLLAGDSFEPSTPRS
;
A
#
# COMPACT_ATOMS: atom_id res chain seq x y z
N MET A 1 57.85 -22.73 -10.23
CA MET A 1 56.50 -22.45 -10.74
C MET A 1 56.49 -21.02 -11.27
N THR A 2 56.28 -20.85 -12.58
CA THR A 2 56.42 -19.55 -13.24
C THR A 2 55.28 -18.63 -12.87
N PRO A 3 55.52 -17.37 -12.47
CA PRO A 3 54.47 -16.40 -12.03
C PRO A 3 53.35 -16.23 -13.04
N TRP A 4 53.57 -16.45 -14.31
CA TRP A 4 52.56 -16.34 -15.34
C TRP A 4 51.36 -17.31 -15.20
N ARG A 5 51.60 -18.56 -14.74
CA ARG A 5 50.51 -19.52 -14.53
C ARG A 5 49.50 -19.05 -13.46
N THR A 6 50.01 -18.34 -12.46
CA THR A 6 49.18 -17.78 -11.39
C THR A 6 48.34 -16.58 -11.89
N PHE A 7 48.90 -15.74 -12.75
CA PHE A 7 48.18 -14.61 -13.35
C PHE A 7 47.11 -15.09 -14.34
N VAL A 8 47.36 -16.10 -15.15
CA VAL A 8 46.38 -16.66 -16.07
C VAL A 8 45.25 -17.35 -15.31
N ALA A 9 45.54 -18.10 -14.27
CA ALA A 9 44.51 -18.75 -13.45
C ALA A 9 43.66 -17.73 -12.69
N ALA A 10 44.27 -16.66 -12.15
CA ALA A 10 43.53 -15.57 -11.49
C ALA A 10 42.62 -14.82 -12.51
N GLY A 11 43.15 -14.54 -13.70
CA GLY A 11 42.38 -13.89 -14.75
C GLY A 11 41.16 -14.71 -15.23
N VAL A 12 41.35 -16.03 -15.39
CA VAL A 12 40.27 -16.95 -15.77
C VAL A 12 39.21 -17.08 -14.68
N LEU A 13 39.63 -17.16 -13.41
CA LEU A 13 38.70 -17.18 -12.27
C LEU A 13 37.92 -15.89 -12.15
N THR A 14 38.57 -14.74 -12.34
CA THR A 14 37.89 -13.42 -12.32
C THR A 14 36.89 -13.27 -13.48
N ALA A 15 37.26 -13.69 -14.68
CA ALA A 15 36.38 -13.69 -15.85
C ALA A 15 35.19 -14.65 -15.67
N ALA A 16 35.39 -15.84 -15.11
CA ALA A 16 34.35 -16.79 -14.81
C ALA A 16 33.39 -16.28 -13.72
N ALA A 17 33.95 -15.66 -12.66
CA ALA A 17 33.15 -15.02 -11.61
C ALA A 17 32.34 -13.83 -12.16
N PHE A 18 32.95 -13.02 -13.03
CA PHE A 18 32.26 -11.92 -13.70
C PHE A 18 31.14 -12.43 -14.62
N ALA A 19 31.38 -13.45 -15.43
CA ALA A 19 30.36 -14.06 -16.29
C ALA A 19 29.21 -14.70 -15.49
N ALA A 20 29.47 -15.21 -14.29
CA ALA A 20 28.46 -15.76 -13.41
C ALA A 20 27.62 -14.66 -12.70
N LEU A 21 28.20 -13.48 -12.48
CA LEU A 21 27.62 -12.41 -11.69
C LEU A 21 26.87 -11.37 -12.55
N VAL A 22 27.35 -11.13 -13.77
CA VAL A 22 26.80 -10.07 -14.63
C VAL A 22 25.57 -10.57 -15.38
N PRO A 23 24.44 -9.90 -15.31
CA PRO A 23 23.26 -10.24 -16.11
C PRO A 23 23.51 -9.87 -17.58
N VAL A 24 23.27 -10.80 -18.49
CA VAL A 24 23.45 -10.62 -19.93
C VAL A 24 22.21 -10.96 -20.75
N ARG A 25 21.23 -11.56 -20.10
CA ARG A 25 19.94 -11.88 -20.72
C ARG A 25 18.85 -11.26 -19.89
N HIS A 26 18.02 -10.46 -20.53
CA HIS A 26 16.87 -9.79 -19.94
C HIS A 26 15.61 -10.18 -20.69
N ARG A 27 14.56 -10.48 -19.95
CA ARG A 27 13.22 -10.71 -20.48
C ARG A 27 12.26 -9.83 -19.72
N VAL A 28 11.57 -8.95 -20.44
CA VAL A 28 10.51 -8.13 -19.87
C VAL A 28 9.19 -8.90 -19.95
N ILE A 29 8.47 -8.91 -18.85
CA ILE A 29 7.16 -9.53 -18.71
C ILE A 29 6.22 -8.43 -18.24
N LEU A 30 5.25 -8.07 -19.10
CA LEU A 30 4.14 -7.22 -18.73
C LEU A 30 2.97 -8.13 -18.32
N THR A 31 2.52 -7.99 -17.10
CA THR A 31 1.32 -8.67 -16.60
C THR A 31 0.22 -7.62 -16.46
N SER A 32 -0.87 -7.83 -17.16
CA SER A 32 -2.09 -7.03 -17.04
C SER A 32 -3.27 -7.97 -16.79
N ASP A 33 -4.10 -7.62 -15.84
CA ASP A 33 -5.37 -8.28 -15.57
C ASP A 33 -6.48 -7.25 -15.84
N PRO A 34 -7.44 -7.52 -16.74
CA PRO A 34 -8.54 -6.60 -17.00
C PRO A 34 -9.36 -6.21 -15.76
N ALA A 35 -9.36 -7.05 -14.75
CA ALA A 35 -10.04 -6.80 -13.48
C ALA A 35 -9.18 -6.04 -12.46
N ASN A 36 -7.89 -5.78 -12.75
CA ASN A 36 -6.97 -5.11 -11.86
C ASN A 36 -6.41 -3.83 -12.51
N PRO A 37 -6.54 -2.66 -11.86
CA PRO A 37 -5.98 -1.42 -12.38
C PRO A 37 -4.45 -1.42 -12.43
N VAL A 38 -3.82 -2.34 -11.70
CA VAL A 38 -2.37 -2.41 -11.60
C VAL A 38 -1.80 -3.31 -12.67
N GLN A 39 -0.93 -2.75 -13.48
CA GLN A 39 -0.09 -3.50 -14.40
C GLN A 39 1.30 -3.68 -13.81
N VAL A 40 1.90 -4.82 -14.03
CA VAL A 40 3.20 -5.17 -13.46
C VAL A 40 4.20 -5.42 -14.57
N VAL A 41 5.27 -4.62 -14.58
CA VAL A 41 6.43 -4.86 -15.45
C VAL A 41 7.51 -5.55 -14.62
N ARG A 42 7.80 -6.79 -14.94
CA ARG A 42 8.90 -7.57 -14.34
C ARG A 42 10.01 -7.77 -15.36
N VAL A 43 11.24 -7.74 -14.87
CA VAL A 43 12.42 -8.04 -15.71
C VAL A 43 13.12 -9.25 -15.13
N ASP A 44 13.04 -10.36 -15.85
CA ASP A 44 13.81 -11.56 -15.53
C ASP A 44 15.23 -11.39 -16.13
N SER A 45 16.19 -11.16 -15.26
CA SER A 45 17.59 -10.97 -15.61
C SER A 45 18.41 -12.19 -15.22
N ARG A 46 19.17 -12.72 -16.17
CA ARG A 46 20.03 -13.91 -15.95
C ARG A 46 21.46 -13.64 -16.37
N SER A 47 22.39 -14.18 -15.61
CA SER A 47 23.81 -14.23 -15.96
C SER A 47 24.08 -15.22 -17.10
N LEU A 48 25.28 -15.21 -17.64
CA LEU A 48 25.74 -16.23 -18.61
C LEU A 48 25.61 -17.66 -18.08
N ALA A 49 25.82 -17.83 -16.77
CA ALA A 49 25.62 -19.11 -16.08
C ALA A 49 24.15 -19.47 -15.83
N GLY A 50 23.20 -18.64 -16.28
CA GLY A 50 21.75 -18.86 -16.09
C GLY A 50 21.21 -18.47 -14.71
N TRP A 51 22.02 -17.94 -13.82
CA TRP A 51 21.59 -17.55 -12.47
C TRP A 51 20.71 -16.30 -12.52
N LYS A 52 19.60 -16.31 -11.76
CA LYS A 52 18.72 -15.15 -11.64
C LYS A 52 19.46 -14.01 -10.92
N ARG A 53 19.36 -12.81 -11.46
CA ARG A 53 19.93 -11.56 -10.93
C ARG A 53 18.86 -10.49 -10.89
N PRO A 54 17.87 -10.59 -9.98
CA PRO A 54 16.79 -9.64 -9.93
C PRO A 54 17.32 -8.24 -9.60
N GLY A 55 16.89 -7.27 -10.38
CA GLY A 55 17.06 -5.87 -10.06
C GLY A 55 18.36 -5.20 -10.45
N TRP A 56 19.35 -5.89 -10.98
CA TRP A 56 20.66 -5.30 -11.25
C TRP A 56 20.64 -4.41 -12.50
N GLY A 57 20.90 -3.11 -12.30
CA GLY A 57 20.99 -2.12 -13.39
C GLY A 57 19.71 -1.96 -14.21
N VAL A 58 18.53 -2.32 -13.65
CA VAL A 58 17.25 -2.21 -14.33
C VAL A 58 16.54 -0.93 -13.91
N ALA A 59 16.07 -0.16 -14.89
CA ALA A 59 15.25 1.02 -14.68
C ALA A 59 14.06 1.03 -15.62
N LEU A 60 12.98 1.68 -15.18
CA LEU A 60 11.79 1.95 -15.97
C LEU A 60 11.61 3.46 -16.08
N SER A 61 11.40 3.96 -17.29
CA SER A 61 11.01 5.35 -17.55
C SER A 61 9.68 5.38 -18.30
N GLY A 62 8.91 6.46 -18.10
CA GLY A 62 7.59 6.64 -18.72
C GLY A 62 6.55 7.05 -17.69
N PRO A 63 5.37 6.41 -17.66
CA PRO A 63 4.33 6.75 -16.70
C PRO A 63 4.79 6.54 -15.25
N PRO A 64 4.18 7.25 -14.29
CA PRO A 64 4.51 7.08 -12.88
C PRO A 64 4.44 5.62 -12.48
N ALA A 65 5.56 5.09 -12.00
CA ALA A 65 5.69 3.72 -11.56
C ALA A 65 6.26 3.69 -10.11
N TRP A 66 5.97 2.64 -9.39
CA TRP A 66 6.50 2.38 -8.06
C TRP A 66 6.97 0.93 -7.96
N GLY A 67 7.64 0.59 -6.89
CA GLY A 67 8.34 -0.69 -6.78
C GLY A 67 9.79 -0.56 -7.26
N GLY A 68 10.36 -1.66 -7.68
CA GLY A 68 11.74 -1.71 -8.13
C GLY A 68 12.07 -2.98 -8.89
N ALA A 69 13.28 -3.04 -9.41
CA ALA A 69 13.69 -4.10 -10.31
C ALA A 69 13.66 -5.52 -9.70
N ALA A 70 13.77 -5.64 -8.38
CA ALA A 70 13.70 -6.94 -7.70
C ALA A 70 12.27 -7.48 -7.57
N GLU A 71 11.30 -6.58 -7.36
CA GLU A 71 9.90 -6.92 -7.10
C GLU A 71 9.01 -6.76 -8.35
N GLY A 72 9.46 -5.95 -9.28
CA GLY A 72 8.71 -5.46 -10.43
C GLY A 72 8.34 -3.99 -10.28
N PHE A 73 8.11 -3.34 -11.42
CA PHE A 73 7.57 -1.99 -11.49
C PHE A 73 6.06 -2.08 -11.63
N PHE A 74 5.35 -1.36 -10.79
CA PHE A 74 3.90 -1.34 -10.73
C PHE A 74 3.39 -0.03 -11.32
N LEU A 75 2.45 -0.10 -12.24
CA LEU A 75 1.89 1.05 -12.93
C LEU A 75 0.36 1.03 -12.85
N THR A 76 -0.22 2.22 -12.77
CA THR A 76 -1.63 2.44 -13.04
C THR A 76 -1.71 3.51 -14.13
N VAL A 77 -2.34 3.18 -15.26
CA VAL A 77 -2.50 4.12 -16.35
C VAL A 77 -3.99 4.30 -16.67
N ASP A 78 -4.42 5.53 -16.81
CA ASP A 78 -5.79 5.93 -17.17
C ASP A 78 -5.96 6.14 -18.69
N ARG A 79 -4.85 6.25 -19.40
CA ARG A 79 -4.76 6.41 -20.85
C ARG A 79 -3.57 5.64 -21.40
N PRO A 80 -3.56 5.30 -22.70
CA PRO A 80 -2.40 4.67 -23.33
C PRO A 80 -1.11 5.43 -23.07
N ALA A 81 -0.06 4.72 -22.69
CA ALA A 81 1.24 5.29 -22.37
C ALA A 81 2.38 4.42 -22.87
N GLU A 82 3.52 5.05 -23.11
CA GLU A 82 4.76 4.36 -23.47
C GLU A 82 5.67 4.27 -22.25
N ALA A 83 6.20 3.09 -21.99
CA ALA A 83 7.22 2.87 -20.97
C ALA A 83 8.48 2.26 -21.62
N VAL A 84 9.64 2.63 -21.10
CA VAL A 84 10.92 2.10 -21.58
C VAL A 84 11.64 1.41 -20.44
N VAL A 85 11.89 0.12 -20.60
CA VAL A 85 12.75 -0.65 -19.70
C VAL A 85 14.17 -0.58 -20.22
N THR A 86 15.08 -0.20 -19.34
CA THR A 86 16.53 -0.28 -19.60
C THR A 86 17.19 -1.21 -18.60
N ALA A 87 18.20 -1.94 -19.02
CA ALA A 87 19.02 -2.77 -18.14
C ALA A 87 20.47 -2.82 -18.63
N TRP A 88 21.39 -2.92 -17.67
CA TRP A 88 22.81 -3.05 -18.00
C TRP A 88 23.12 -4.45 -18.59
N PRO A 89 24.00 -4.62 -19.60
CA PRO A 89 24.87 -3.57 -20.16
C PRO A 89 24.25 -2.74 -21.29
N HIS A 90 23.29 -3.18 -22.06
CA HIS A 90 22.78 -2.43 -23.24
C HIS A 90 21.34 -2.80 -23.60
N PHE A 91 20.60 -3.33 -22.66
CA PHE A 91 19.21 -3.70 -22.91
C PHE A 91 18.30 -2.47 -22.89
N ARG A 92 17.46 -2.35 -23.91
CA ARG A 92 16.38 -1.35 -23.96
C ARG A 92 15.19 -1.95 -24.66
N GLN A 93 14.02 -1.84 -24.06
CA GLN A 93 12.76 -2.31 -24.64
C GLN A 93 11.65 -1.29 -24.37
N SER A 94 10.96 -0.87 -25.42
CA SER A 94 9.73 -0.07 -25.29
C SER A 94 8.54 -0.99 -25.07
N LEU A 95 7.61 -0.54 -24.26
CA LEU A 95 6.37 -1.21 -23.92
C LEU A 95 5.22 -0.25 -24.15
N SER A 96 4.22 -0.66 -24.91
CA SER A 96 2.94 0.04 -24.97
C SER A 96 2.07 -0.46 -23.82
N ILE A 97 1.72 0.46 -22.92
CA ILE A 97 0.90 0.19 -21.75
C ILE A 97 -0.51 0.69 -22.08
N GLN A 98 -1.47 -0.22 -22.13
CA GLN A 98 -2.87 0.12 -22.35
C GLN A 98 -3.59 0.21 -21.01
N PRO A 99 -4.53 1.18 -20.84
CA PRO A 99 -5.35 1.21 -19.65
C PRO A 99 -6.17 -0.08 -19.58
N THR A 100 -6.27 -0.66 -18.40
CA THR A 100 -7.19 -1.78 -18.19
C THR A 100 -8.61 -1.23 -18.16
N ALA A 101 -9.45 -1.66 -19.11
CA ALA A 101 -10.78 -1.11 -19.36
C ALA A 101 -11.75 -1.21 -18.16
N ALA A 102 -11.41 -1.96 -17.16
CA ALA A 102 -12.36 -2.40 -16.15
C ALA A 102 -12.31 -1.66 -14.82
N VAL A 103 -11.32 -0.81 -14.56
CA VAL A 103 -11.23 -0.28 -13.21
C VAL A 103 -10.78 1.18 -13.18
N ARG A 104 -11.68 2.07 -13.56
CA ARG A 104 -11.83 3.24 -12.69
C ARG A 104 -12.28 2.64 -11.36
N PRO A 105 -11.50 2.75 -10.28
CA PRO A 105 -12.01 2.37 -8.98
C PRO A 105 -13.28 3.17 -8.80
N SER A 106 -14.41 2.48 -8.72
CA SER A 106 -15.69 3.14 -8.59
C SER A 106 -15.63 4.00 -7.35
N THR A 107 -15.70 5.30 -7.53
CA THR A 107 -15.87 6.26 -6.45
C THR A 107 -17.33 6.21 -6.03
N LEU A 108 -17.61 6.50 -4.77
CA LEU A 108 -18.97 6.75 -4.34
C LEU A 108 -19.43 8.04 -5.01
N ALA A 109 -20.38 7.94 -5.94
CA ALA A 109 -20.85 9.09 -6.73
C ALA A 109 -21.55 10.10 -5.84
N GLU A 110 -22.42 9.61 -4.97
CA GLU A 110 -23.25 10.45 -4.10
C GLU A 110 -22.49 10.88 -2.83
N GLU A 111 -22.62 12.15 -2.45
CA GLU A 111 -22.03 12.66 -1.20
C GLU A 111 -22.59 11.93 0.02
N GLY A 112 -23.88 11.61 0.01
CA GLY A 112 -24.52 10.84 1.08
C GLY A 112 -23.87 9.48 1.30
N ASP A 113 -23.50 8.77 0.23
CA ASP A 113 -22.79 7.48 0.31
C ASP A 113 -21.36 7.66 0.83
N ARG A 114 -20.67 8.74 0.44
CA ARG A 114 -19.32 9.05 0.96
C ARG A 114 -19.34 9.31 2.46
N GLU A 115 -20.33 10.08 2.92
CA GLU A 115 -20.48 10.39 4.34
C GLU A 115 -20.95 9.16 5.12
N ALA A 116 -21.86 8.37 4.59
CA ALA A 116 -22.28 7.11 5.18
C ALA A 116 -21.07 6.15 5.36
N PHE A 117 -20.25 6.00 4.33
CA PHE A 117 -19.03 5.20 4.45
C PHE A 117 -18.08 5.73 5.53
N ARG A 118 -17.81 7.05 5.58
CA ARG A 118 -16.94 7.65 6.59
C ARG A 118 -17.46 7.37 7.99
N THR A 119 -18.75 7.58 8.19
CA THR A 119 -19.42 7.39 9.48
C THR A 119 -19.26 5.96 9.98
N TRP A 120 -19.56 4.98 9.11
CA TRP A 120 -19.41 3.56 9.46
C TRP A 120 -17.94 3.15 9.63
N PHE A 121 -17.04 3.60 8.73
CA PHE A 121 -15.62 3.30 8.84
C PHE A 121 -15.04 3.77 10.17
N VAL A 122 -15.33 5.00 10.57
CA VAL A 122 -14.88 5.56 11.84
C VAL A 122 -15.50 4.83 13.03
N ALA A 123 -16.81 4.58 13.01
CA ALA A 123 -17.49 3.89 14.11
C ALA A 123 -16.96 2.47 14.32
N ILE A 124 -16.65 1.75 13.22
CA ILE A 124 -16.06 0.41 13.31
C ILE A 124 -14.63 0.46 13.87
N LEU A 125 -13.83 1.46 13.48
CA LEU A 125 -12.50 1.68 14.06
C LEU A 125 -12.60 1.95 15.58
N GLU A 126 -13.50 2.84 15.98
CA GLU A 126 -13.72 3.17 17.40
C GLU A 126 -14.16 1.95 18.19
N GLN A 127 -15.05 1.13 17.63
CA GLN A 127 -15.46 -0.13 18.26
C GLN A 127 -14.26 -1.09 18.48
N GLN A 128 -13.30 -1.16 17.51
CA GLN A 128 -12.12 -2.01 17.70
C GLN A 128 -11.20 -1.54 18.83
N ALA A 129 -11.21 -0.26 19.16
CA ALA A 129 -10.47 0.27 20.30
C ALA A 129 -11.14 -0.03 21.67
N GLU A 130 -12.45 -0.25 21.66
CA GLU A 130 -13.19 -0.66 22.86
C GLU A 130 -13.17 -2.19 23.03
N ALA A 131 -13.46 -2.91 21.97
CA ALA A 131 -13.48 -4.36 21.95
C ALA A 131 -13.21 -4.89 20.54
N LEU A 132 -12.27 -5.80 20.42
CA LEU A 132 -11.94 -6.43 19.13
C LEU A 132 -13.11 -7.29 18.68
N SER A 133 -13.52 -7.11 17.43
CA SER A 133 -14.55 -7.93 16.80
C SER A 133 -14.11 -9.38 16.71
N PRO A 134 -14.98 -10.36 17.07
CA PRO A 134 -14.70 -11.77 16.84
C PRO A 134 -14.62 -12.13 15.35
N ALA A 135 -15.19 -11.31 14.47
CA ALA A 135 -15.11 -11.48 13.03
C ALA A 135 -13.78 -10.97 12.42
N TRP A 136 -12.94 -10.30 13.21
CA TRP A 136 -11.61 -9.89 12.75
C TRP A 136 -10.60 -10.99 13.09
N GLU A 137 -10.16 -11.70 12.05
CA GLU A 137 -9.23 -12.82 12.16
C GLU A 137 -7.92 -12.44 12.85
N PRO A 138 -7.46 -13.21 13.88
CA PRO A 138 -6.24 -12.89 14.63
C PRO A 138 -4.98 -12.69 13.77
N GLU A 139 -4.85 -13.48 12.70
CA GLU A 139 -3.71 -13.45 11.79
C GLU A 139 -3.65 -12.16 10.97
N GLN A 140 -4.76 -11.44 10.89
CA GLN A 140 -4.89 -10.16 10.18
C GLN A 140 -4.80 -8.95 11.12
N ARG A 141 -4.53 -9.15 12.41
CA ARG A 141 -4.46 -8.07 13.40
C ARG A 141 -3.13 -7.35 13.34
N ASP A 142 -3.06 -6.39 12.41
CA ASP A 142 -1.98 -5.42 12.25
C ASP A 142 -2.57 -4.05 11.83
N CYS A 143 -1.72 -3.03 11.65
CA CYS A 143 -2.19 -1.69 11.28
C CYS A 143 -2.94 -1.68 9.94
N ALA A 144 -2.48 -2.41 8.95
CA ALA A 144 -3.17 -2.54 7.67
C ALA A 144 -4.44 -3.39 7.79
N GLY A 145 -4.43 -4.40 8.65
CA GLY A 145 -5.56 -5.27 8.95
C GLY A 145 -6.72 -4.53 9.59
N LEU A 146 -6.43 -3.63 10.52
CA LEU A 146 -7.43 -2.74 11.12
C LEU A 146 -8.16 -1.94 10.04
N LEU A 147 -7.40 -1.32 9.14
CA LEU A 147 -7.97 -0.53 8.04
C LEU A 147 -8.78 -1.38 7.06
N ARG A 148 -8.27 -2.58 6.71
CA ARG A 148 -8.98 -3.52 5.81
C ARG A 148 -10.27 -4.02 6.42
N PHE A 149 -10.25 -4.37 7.70
CA PHE A 149 -11.43 -4.80 8.43
C PHE A 149 -12.48 -3.70 8.45
N ALA A 150 -12.13 -2.50 8.94
CA ALA A 150 -13.06 -1.39 9.02
C ALA A 150 -13.61 -0.99 7.64
N PHE A 151 -12.78 -1.00 6.60
CA PHE A 151 -13.19 -0.70 5.23
C PHE A 151 -14.25 -1.69 4.70
N ARG A 152 -14.02 -3.00 4.88
CA ARG A 152 -14.96 -4.02 4.40
C ARG A 152 -16.28 -3.98 5.16
N GLU A 153 -16.19 -3.84 6.47
CA GLU A 153 -17.37 -3.80 7.30
C GLU A 153 -18.18 -2.51 7.08
N ALA A 154 -17.54 -1.37 6.80
CA ALA A 154 -18.24 -0.12 6.45
C ALA A 154 -19.04 -0.18 5.14
N LEU A 155 -18.72 -1.11 4.26
CA LEU A 155 -19.46 -1.36 3.01
C LEU A 155 -20.48 -2.49 3.14
N ALA A 156 -20.64 -3.07 4.32
CA ALA A 156 -21.64 -4.11 4.56
C ALA A 156 -23.04 -3.50 4.71
N SER A 157 -24.07 -4.34 4.61
CA SER A 157 -25.40 -3.98 5.09
C SER A 157 -25.44 -4.21 6.60
N HIS A 158 -25.69 -3.15 7.38
CA HIS A 158 -25.56 -3.15 8.84
C HIS A 158 -26.82 -3.67 9.54
N THR A 159 -27.24 -4.88 9.11
CA THR A 159 -28.38 -5.63 9.70
C THR A 159 -28.08 -6.10 11.11
N GLU A 160 -29.12 -6.57 11.83
CA GLU A 160 -28.92 -7.19 13.15
C GLU A 160 -28.02 -8.42 13.09
N ALA A 161 -28.11 -9.24 12.03
CA ALA A 161 -27.23 -10.38 11.82
C ALA A 161 -25.78 -9.94 11.65
N TRP A 162 -25.53 -8.84 10.94
CA TRP A 162 -24.21 -8.24 10.84
C TRP A 162 -23.72 -7.76 12.21
N ARG A 163 -24.55 -7.00 12.95
CA ARG A 163 -24.20 -6.52 14.31
C ARG A 163 -23.81 -7.65 15.25
N ALA A 164 -24.57 -8.72 15.25
CA ALA A 164 -24.28 -9.92 16.05
C ALA A 164 -22.95 -10.57 15.62
N ARG A 165 -22.71 -10.70 14.32
CA ARG A 165 -21.48 -11.32 13.78
C ARG A 165 -20.23 -10.55 14.16
N VAL A 166 -20.26 -9.22 14.07
CA VAL A 166 -19.10 -8.36 14.38
C VAL A 166 -19.04 -7.92 15.84
N ALA A 167 -20.03 -8.29 16.64
CA ALA A 167 -20.23 -7.83 18.01
C ALA A 167 -20.27 -6.29 18.12
N PHE A 168 -20.99 -5.64 17.19
CA PHE A 168 -21.08 -4.20 17.13
C PHE A 168 -22.19 -3.68 18.06
N THR A 169 -21.80 -3.02 19.15
CA THR A 169 -22.74 -2.60 20.22
C THR A 169 -23.16 -1.14 20.14
N ALA A 170 -22.31 -0.30 19.56
CA ALA A 170 -22.63 1.11 19.31
C ALA A 170 -22.69 1.33 17.80
N GLY A 171 -23.50 2.22 17.35
CA GLY A 171 -23.52 2.52 15.94
C GLY A 171 -24.18 3.86 15.65
N PRO A 172 -23.70 4.55 14.62
CA PRO A 172 -24.42 5.68 14.10
C PRO A 172 -25.80 5.22 13.67
N ALA A 173 -26.81 5.99 14.01
CA ALA A 173 -28.11 5.91 13.36
C ALA A 173 -27.93 6.54 11.96
N GLY A 174 -27.33 5.79 11.04
CA GLY A 174 -26.98 6.29 9.72
C GLY A 174 -27.41 5.34 8.62
N GLN A 175 -27.55 5.89 7.43
CA GLN A 175 -27.85 5.14 6.22
C GLN A 175 -26.64 4.29 5.84
N ASP A 176 -26.88 3.09 5.30
CA ASP A 176 -25.82 2.28 4.68
C ASP A 176 -25.38 2.92 3.36
N PRO A 177 -24.11 2.81 2.98
CA PRO A 177 -23.68 3.12 1.64
C PRO A 177 -24.43 2.29 0.61
N SER A 178 -24.64 2.82 -0.60
CA SER A 178 -25.41 2.15 -1.65
C SER A 178 -24.98 0.71 -1.88
N PRO A 179 -25.90 -0.27 -1.87
CA PRO A 179 -25.58 -1.69 -2.03
C PRO A 179 -24.89 -2.02 -3.37
N SER A 180 -25.19 -1.28 -4.42
CA SER A 180 -24.62 -1.49 -5.76
C SER A 180 -23.12 -1.23 -5.81
N PHE A 181 -22.62 -0.36 -4.95
CA PHE A 181 -21.21 -0.01 -4.88
C PHE A 181 -20.35 -1.05 -4.17
N GLY A 182 -20.83 -1.61 -3.07
CA GLY A 182 -20.03 -2.49 -2.19
C GLY A 182 -19.53 -3.77 -2.83
N ALA A 183 -20.17 -4.28 -3.88
CA ALA A 183 -19.88 -5.60 -4.43
C ALA A 183 -18.46 -5.75 -5.02
N ALA A 184 -17.90 -4.72 -5.65
CA ALA A 184 -16.55 -4.75 -6.22
C ALA A 184 -15.46 -4.69 -5.13
N TRP A 185 -15.61 -3.78 -4.18
CA TRP A 185 -14.65 -3.57 -3.10
C TRP A 185 -14.72 -4.64 -2.00
N ARG A 186 -15.86 -5.32 -1.85
CA ARG A 186 -16.00 -6.47 -0.93
C ARG A 186 -15.14 -7.67 -1.33
N ARG A 187 -14.76 -7.77 -2.62
CA ARG A 187 -13.91 -8.86 -3.13
C ARG A 187 -12.45 -8.72 -2.70
N GLY A 188 -12.03 -7.56 -2.24
CA GLY A 188 -10.67 -7.32 -1.77
C GLY A 188 -10.07 -6.02 -2.27
N PHE A 189 -8.78 -5.88 -2.06
CA PHE A 189 -7.99 -4.71 -2.40
C PHE A 189 -7.09 -5.00 -3.59
N PRO A 190 -6.85 -4.03 -4.47
CA PRO A 190 -5.88 -4.18 -5.55
C PRO A 190 -4.48 -4.48 -4.99
N THR A 191 -3.82 -5.46 -5.59
CA THR A 191 -2.41 -5.78 -5.35
C THR A 191 -1.74 -6.09 -6.68
N PRO A 192 -0.41 -6.18 -6.75
CA PRO A 192 0.27 -6.60 -7.98
C PRO A 192 -0.12 -7.98 -8.50
N ASP A 193 -0.64 -8.83 -7.62
CA ASP A 193 -1.02 -10.21 -7.96
C ASP A 193 -2.55 -10.36 -8.15
N GLY A 194 -3.25 -9.25 -8.39
CA GLY A 194 -4.69 -9.19 -8.55
C GLY A 194 -5.41 -8.64 -7.32
N THR A 195 -6.72 -8.81 -7.28
CA THR A 195 -7.53 -8.41 -6.11
C THR A 195 -7.41 -9.44 -5.00
N GLN A 196 -6.93 -9.01 -3.84
CA GLN A 196 -6.67 -9.85 -2.68
C GLN A 196 -7.45 -9.38 -1.45
N ALA A 197 -7.94 -10.30 -0.64
CA ALA A 197 -8.53 -9.96 0.66
C ALA A 197 -7.47 -9.37 1.61
N PHE A 198 -6.23 -9.79 1.45
CA PHE A 198 -5.09 -9.36 2.24
C PHE A 198 -4.14 -8.48 1.39
N ALA A 199 -4.16 -7.17 1.61
CA ALA A 199 -3.21 -6.22 1.01
C ALA A 199 -2.32 -5.61 2.10
N LYS A 200 -1.01 -5.59 1.86
CA LYS A 200 -0.03 -4.92 2.73
C LYS A 200 -0.30 -3.41 2.77
N GLY A 201 0.12 -2.73 3.83
CA GLY A 201 -0.05 -1.28 4.00
C GLY A 201 0.43 -0.46 2.80
N ALA A 202 1.57 -0.82 2.23
CA ALA A 202 2.11 -0.17 1.04
C ALA A 202 1.18 -0.29 -0.20
N PHE A 203 0.48 -1.41 -0.35
CA PHE A 203 -0.49 -1.59 -1.43
C PHE A 203 -1.79 -0.83 -1.17
N LEU A 204 -2.28 -0.85 0.08
CA LEU A 204 -3.42 -0.03 0.45
C LEU A 204 -3.16 1.45 0.13
N ARG A 205 -2.02 1.99 0.59
CA ARG A 205 -1.64 3.37 0.37
C ARG A 205 -1.58 3.73 -1.12
N ARG A 206 -0.91 2.89 -1.92
CA ARG A 206 -0.60 3.21 -3.33
C ARG A 206 -1.76 2.92 -4.28
N LEU A 207 -2.58 1.92 -3.98
CA LEU A 207 -3.59 1.41 -4.91
C LEU A 207 -5.01 1.69 -4.48
N SER A 208 -5.25 1.79 -3.18
CA SER A 208 -6.59 2.01 -2.62
C SER A 208 -6.80 3.42 -2.08
N CYS A 209 -5.74 4.24 -2.04
CA CYS A 209 -5.81 5.62 -1.55
C CYS A 209 -5.36 6.64 -2.60
N VAL A 210 -5.71 7.91 -2.39
CA VAL A 210 -5.20 9.08 -3.08
C VAL A 210 -4.40 9.94 -2.10
N PRO A 211 -3.25 10.50 -2.49
CA PRO A 211 -2.48 11.39 -1.62
C PRO A 211 -3.16 12.75 -1.53
N LEU A 212 -3.23 13.32 -0.32
CA LEU A 212 -3.68 14.67 -0.06
C LEU A 212 -2.52 15.64 0.27
N GLY A 213 -1.29 15.14 0.31
CA GLY A 213 -0.11 15.90 0.70
C GLY A 213 0.33 15.62 2.14
N ARG A 214 0.98 16.60 2.76
CA ARG A 214 1.50 16.49 4.14
C ARG A 214 0.88 17.49 5.10
N ASP A 215 -0.09 18.27 4.64
CA ASP A 215 -0.83 19.20 5.47
C ASP A 215 -1.97 18.46 6.19
N LEU A 216 -1.82 18.27 7.49
CA LEU A 216 -2.80 17.57 8.31
C LEU A 216 -4.04 18.42 8.64
N GLN A 217 -4.05 19.71 8.35
CA GLN A 217 -5.25 20.54 8.49
C GLN A 217 -6.34 20.17 7.47
N LEU A 218 -5.96 19.48 6.41
CA LEU A 218 -6.89 18.94 5.40
C LEU A 218 -7.56 17.62 5.84
N ALA A 219 -7.12 17.05 6.97
CA ALA A 219 -7.61 15.74 7.42
C ALA A 219 -9.07 15.81 7.87
N ARG A 220 -9.80 14.77 7.50
CA ARG A 220 -11.18 14.54 7.94
C ARG A 220 -11.27 13.16 8.59
N PRO A 221 -12.26 12.90 9.44
CA PRO A 221 -12.50 11.56 9.94
C PRO A 221 -12.58 10.55 8.78
N GLY A 222 -11.89 9.43 8.92
CA GLY A 222 -11.75 8.41 7.87
C GLY A 222 -10.58 8.61 6.90
N ASP A 223 -9.85 9.74 6.95
CA ASP A 223 -8.60 9.91 6.24
C ASP A 223 -7.46 9.17 6.99
N LEU A 224 -6.37 8.89 6.28
CA LEU A 224 -5.29 8.03 6.73
C LEU A 224 -3.96 8.76 6.71
N ILE A 225 -3.09 8.46 7.65
CA ILE A 225 -1.66 8.79 7.54
C ILE A 225 -0.83 7.53 7.46
N PHE A 226 0.29 7.63 6.76
CA PHE A 226 1.22 6.53 6.60
C PHE A 226 2.64 6.94 6.92
N PHE A 227 3.39 5.99 7.49
CA PHE A 227 4.82 6.12 7.79
C PHE A 227 5.58 4.96 7.16
N ALA A 228 6.75 5.25 6.59
CA ALA A 228 7.71 4.23 6.20
C ALA A 228 8.38 3.68 7.47
N ARG A 229 8.31 2.38 7.70
CA ARG A 229 8.99 1.75 8.83
C ARG A 229 10.42 1.37 8.45
N GLY A 230 11.39 2.05 9.07
CA GLY A 230 12.82 1.73 9.14
C GLY A 230 13.51 1.14 7.92
N GLY A 231 14.30 1.92 7.22
CA GLY A 231 15.52 1.57 6.43
C GLY A 231 15.48 0.47 5.36
N ALA A 232 14.65 -0.53 5.46
CA ALA A 232 14.51 -1.59 4.48
C ALA A 232 13.31 -1.33 3.58
N ARG A 233 13.52 -1.27 2.28
CA ARG A 233 12.50 -1.05 1.23
C ARG A 233 11.30 -2.03 1.26
N LEU A 234 11.33 -3.02 2.13
CA LEU A 234 10.36 -4.12 2.23
C LEU A 234 9.58 -4.15 3.55
N GLN A 235 9.80 -3.21 4.47
CA GLN A 235 8.98 -3.19 5.68
C GLN A 235 7.60 -2.58 5.39
N PRO A 236 6.52 -3.14 5.98
CA PRO A 236 5.18 -2.63 5.76
C PRO A 236 5.08 -1.19 6.26
N ASP A 237 4.45 -0.32 5.47
CA ASP A 237 4.09 1.02 5.92
C ASP A 237 3.25 0.91 7.19
N HIS A 238 3.55 1.71 8.20
CA HIS A 238 2.66 1.87 9.35
C HIS A 238 1.53 2.83 8.98
N ALA A 239 0.32 2.52 9.40
CA ALA A 239 -0.87 3.27 9.03
C ALA A 239 -1.72 3.60 10.25
N MET A 240 -2.28 4.81 10.26
CA MET A 240 -3.23 5.30 11.25
C MET A 240 -4.41 5.97 10.56
N ALA A 241 -5.59 5.93 11.15
CA ALA A 241 -6.79 6.57 10.64
C ALA A 241 -7.25 7.70 11.56
N PHE A 242 -7.60 8.84 10.99
CA PHE A 242 -8.30 9.89 11.70
C PHE A 242 -9.70 9.42 12.07
N VAL A 243 -10.07 9.63 13.32
CA VAL A 243 -11.41 9.38 13.84
C VAL A 243 -12.02 10.68 14.35
N ARG A 244 -13.21 10.60 14.92
CA ARG A 244 -13.85 11.80 15.48
C ARG A 244 -12.97 12.41 16.57
N PRO A 245 -12.96 13.74 16.69
CA PRO A 245 -12.33 14.39 17.83
C PRO A 245 -12.93 13.90 19.14
N ASP A 246 -12.13 13.90 20.20
CA ASP A 246 -12.62 13.71 21.54
C ASP A 246 -13.48 14.90 22.03
N LEU A 247 -13.89 14.88 23.32
CA LEU A 247 -14.70 15.94 23.91
C LEU A 247 -14.01 17.31 23.89
N ASP A 248 -12.66 17.32 23.83
CA ASP A 248 -11.86 18.55 23.73
C ASP A 248 -11.69 19.03 22.28
N SER A 249 -12.35 18.38 21.32
CA SER A 249 -12.25 18.66 19.89
C SER A 249 -10.84 18.48 19.31
N ALA A 250 -9.94 17.79 20.02
CA ALA A 250 -8.62 17.48 19.49
C ALA A 250 -8.68 16.36 18.44
N PRO A 251 -7.96 16.50 17.31
CA PRO A 251 -7.89 15.43 16.33
C PRO A 251 -7.32 14.15 16.92
N MET A 252 -8.05 13.04 16.73
CA MET A 252 -7.69 11.71 17.23
C MET A 252 -7.38 10.77 16.09
N LEU A 253 -6.42 9.88 16.31
CA LEU A 253 -6.07 8.80 15.40
C LEU A 253 -6.21 7.45 16.08
N LEU A 254 -6.56 6.46 15.29
CA LEU A 254 -6.59 5.04 15.68
C LEU A 254 -5.61 4.24 14.84
N TYR A 255 -4.91 3.32 15.49
CA TYR A 255 -3.98 2.41 14.84
C TYR A 255 -3.83 1.11 15.64
N HIS A 256 -3.36 0.07 15.00
CA HIS A 256 -2.93 -1.17 15.65
C HIS A 256 -1.40 -1.18 15.73
N THR A 257 -0.84 -1.48 16.91
CA THR A 257 0.62 -1.49 17.11
C THR A 257 1.32 -2.53 16.24
N GLY A 258 0.59 -3.54 15.83
CA GLY A 258 1.14 -4.75 15.22
C GLY A 258 1.65 -5.71 16.29
N PRO A 259 1.93 -6.96 15.91
CA PRO A 259 2.51 -7.91 16.84
C PRO A 259 3.93 -7.51 17.19
N GLU A 260 4.27 -7.59 18.48
CA GLU A 260 5.59 -7.23 19.03
C GLU A 260 6.34 -8.49 19.50
N GLY A 261 7.68 -8.44 19.47
CA GLY A 261 8.50 -9.57 19.86
C GLY A 261 8.70 -10.62 18.77
N ALA A 262 9.41 -11.69 19.09
CA ALA A 262 9.74 -12.80 18.19
C ALA A 262 9.51 -14.16 18.85
N GLY A 263 9.22 -15.18 18.02
CA GLY A 263 9.03 -16.55 18.49
C GLY A 263 7.91 -16.70 19.51
N ALA A 264 8.16 -17.45 20.58
CA ALA A 264 7.16 -17.72 21.63
C ALA A 264 6.82 -16.48 22.49
N ALA A 265 7.65 -15.43 22.46
CA ALA A 265 7.40 -14.17 23.17
C ALA A 265 6.62 -13.14 22.34
N ARG A 266 6.10 -13.52 21.17
CA ARG A 266 5.33 -12.64 20.29
C ARG A 266 4.00 -12.27 20.95
N GLN A 267 3.82 -10.98 21.22
CA GLN A 267 2.56 -10.43 21.70
C GLN A 267 1.69 -10.01 20.50
N PRO A 268 0.36 -10.15 20.59
CA PRO A 268 -0.54 -9.88 19.45
C PRO A 268 -0.64 -8.41 19.07
N GLY A 269 -0.16 -7.49 19.88
CA GLY A 269 -0.39 -6.05 19.70
C GLY A 269 -1.81 -5.64 20.10
N GLU A 270 -2.07 -4.34 20.02
CA GLU A 270 -3.35 -3.76 20.44
C GLU A 270 -3.77 -2.57 19.57
N VAL A 271 -5.06 -2.24 19.61
CA VAL A 271 -5.57 -1.00 19.00
C VAL A 271 -5.40 0.13 20.02
N ARG A 272 -4.77 1.22 19.58
CA ARG A 272 -4.52 2.41 20.37
C ARG A 272 -5.16 3.65 19.77
N ARG A 273 -5.55 4.56 20.66
CA ARG A 273 -5.90 5.95 20.34
C ARG A 273 -4.70 6.83 20.61
N ALA A 274 -4.45 7.80 19.75
CA ALA A 274 -3.45 8.83 19.94
C ALA A 274 -4.04 10.20 19.58
N ARG A 275 -3.76 11.21 20.39
CA ARG A 275 -4.03 12.61 20.03
C ARG A 275 -3.00 13.03 18.98
N LEU A 276 -3.42 13.82 18.01
CA LEU A 276 -2.48 14.33 17.00
C LEU A 276 -1.34 15.11 17.65
N ASP A 277 -1.63 15.90 18.68
CA ASP A 277 -0.61 16.68 19.42
C ASP A 277 0.45 15.78 20.05
N ASP A 278 0.06 14.63 20.61
CA ASP A 278 1.00 13.66 21.19
C ASP A 278 1.90 13.05 20.11
N LEU A 279 1.35 12.82 18.91
CA LEU A 279 2.14 12.31 17.79
C LEU A 279 3.10 13.37 17.23
N LEU A 280 2.72 14.63 17.18
CA LEU A 280 3.63 15.72 16.76
C LEU A 280 4.86 15.82 17.66
N HIS A 281 4.72 15.43 18.94
CA HIS A 281 5.78 15.42 19.94
C HIS A 281 6.28 14.01 20.30
N HIS A 282 5.96 13.01 19.45
CA HIS A 282 6.34 11.62 19.74
C HIS A 282 7.84 11.50 20.02
N PRO A 283 8.27 10.73 21.05
CA PRO A 283 9.70 10.60 21.42
C PRO A 283 10.55 10.07 20.28
N ASP A 284 10.04 9.08 19.51
CA ASP A 284 10.66 8.61 18.29
C ASP A 284 10.28 9.55 17.12
N PRO A 285 11.26 10.27 16.53
CA PRO A 285 11.01 11.23 15.45
C PRO A 285 10.43 10.57 14.19
N ASP A 286 10.68 9.28 13.95
CA ASP A 286 10.15 8.56 12.78
C ASP A 286 8.62 8.46 12.79
N PHE A 287 7.99 8.61 13.96
CA PHE A 287 6.52 8.61 14.10
C PHE A 287 5.91 10.02 14.17
N ARG A 288 6.68 11.08 14.03
CA ARG A 288 6.13 12.44 13.98
C ARG A 288 5.54 12.75 12.62
N PRO A 289 4.23 13.07 12.52
CA PRO A 289 3.61 13.39 11.25
C PRO A 289 3.87 14.85 10.83
N VAL A 290 5.14 15.19 10.65
CA VAL A 290 5.59 16.52 10.23
C VAL A 290 6.23 16.46 8.84
N PRO A 291 6.15 17.55 8.04
CA PRO A 291 6.68 17.57 6.67
C PRO A 291 8.18 17.26 6.56
N GLU A 292 8.95 17.59 7.60
CA GLU A 292 10.40 17.38 7.65
C GLU A 292 10.81 15.92 7.93
N ASN A 293 9.88 15.11 8.45
CA ASN A 293 10.15 13.71 8.74
C ASN A 293 10.11 12.88 7.44
N PRO A 294 11.23 12.33 6.95
CA PRO A 294 11.24 11.53 5.73
C PRO A 294 10.44 10.22 5.87
N ALA A 295 10.26 9.72 7.09
CA ALA A 295 9.45 8.54 7.35
C ALA A 295 7.94 8.82 7.24
N PHE A 296 7.49 10.06 7.42
CA PHE A 296 6.09 10.44 7.23
C PHE A 296 5.77 10.50 5.74
N LEU A 297 4.97 9.57 5.26
CA LEU A 297 4.61 9.46 3.83
C LEU A 297 3.47 10.39 3.43
N GLY A 298 2.76 10.97 4.40
CA GLY A 298 1.72 11.98 4.18
C GLY A 298 0.32 11.55 4.59
N LEU A 299 -0.63 12.43 4.27
CA LEU A 299 -2.06 12.28 4.44
C LEU A 299 -2.67 11.68 3.16
N TYR A 300 -3.58 10.74 3.35
CA TYR A 300 -4.23 10.00 2.27
C TYR A 300 -5.72 9.87 2.52
N ARG A 301 -6.49 9.71 1.45
CA ARG A 301 -7.91 9.41 1.48
C ARG A 301 -8.19 8.13 0.73
N TRP A 302 -9.14 7.34 1.19
CA TRP A 302 -9.61 6.21 0.42
C TRP A 302 -10.05 6.68 -0.97
N ARG A 303 -9.62 5.99 -2.01
CA ARG A 303 -9.92 6.33 -3.40
C ARG A 303 -11.43 6.37 -3.67
N LEU A 304 -12.18 5.49 -3.03
CA LEU A 304 -13.64 5.47 -3.13
C LEU A 304 -14.31 6.78 -2.66
N LEU A 305 -13.65 7.57 -1.81
CA LEU A 305 -14.11 8.87 -1.33
C LEU A 305 -13.61 10.06 -2.18
N ALA A 306 -12.76 9.81 -3.17
CA ALA A 306 -12.31 10.83 -4.10
C ALA A 306 -13.46 11.06 -5.11
N GLY A 307 -14.07 12.23 -5.10
CA GLY A 307 -15.05 12.61 -6.12
C GLY A 307 -14.43 12.71 -7.52
N ASP A 308 -15.23 12.76 -8.56
CA ASP A 308 -14.78 12.85 -9.97
C ASP A 308 -13.88 14.07 -10.27
N SER A 309 -13.85 15.06 -9.39
CA SER A 309 -13.06 16.29 -9.49
C SER A 309 -11.64 16.16 -8.90
N PHE A 310 -11.24 15.00 -8.40
CA PHE A 310 -9.92 14.83 -7.85
C PHE A 310 -8.89 14.54 -8.96
N GLU A 311 -8.28 15.58 -9.50
CA GLU A 311 -7.03 15.45 -10.25
C GLU A 311 -5.87 15.22 -9.27
N PRO A 312 -5.12 14.13 -9.37
CA PRO A 312 -3.95 13.94 -8.54
C PRO A 312 -2.96 15.06 -8.82
N SER A 313 -2.67 15.88 -7.81
CA SER A 313 -1.59 16.84 -7.89
C SER A 313 -0.29 16.08 -8.18
N THR A 314 0.25 16.29 -9.37
CA THR A 314 1.56 15.76 -9.75
C THR A 314 2.58 16.29 -8.74
N PRO A 315 3.36 15.43 -8.08
CA PRO A 315 4.44 15.93 -7.24
C PRO A 315 5.37 16.75 -8.12
N ARG A 316 5.54 18.04 -7.81
CA ARG A 316 6.57 18.85 -8.42
C ARG A 316 7.92 18.23 -8.07
N SER A 317 8.65 17.87 -9.10
CA SER A 317 10.02 17.32 -9.09
C SER A 317 11.00 18.20 -8.30
#